data_7d766397850b74f351188931c7b5a2bd
#
_entry.id   7d766397850b74f351188931c7b5a2bd
#
_cell.length_a   1.000
_cell.length_b   1.000
_cell.length_c   1.000
_cell.angle_alpha   90.00
_cell.angle_beta   90.00
_cell.angle_gamma   90.00
#
_symmetry.space_group_name_H-M   'P 1'
#
loop_
_entity.id
_entity.type
_entity.pdbx_description
1 polymer ?
#
loop_
_entity_poly.entity_id
_entity_poly.type
_entity_poly.pdbx_seq_one_letter_code
_entity_poly.pdbx_strand_id
1 'polypeptide(L)'
;MSKQTEETEMSSLTEEIQILKKEKQAMILAHYYVPDEVQEIADVTGDSFYLSKVAKEADAKILVFAGVSFMGESAKILNPEKKVLLPDPAADCAMAHMADVEKIRAMRDRYPDLAVVCYINSTAKLKQYADVCVTSANAVKVVKALPNKHIYFIPDQHLGSFVAAQVPEKEVIVGDGYCPVHHQITAEEVRQAK
;
A
#
# COMPACT_ATOMS: atom_id res chain seq x y z
N MET A 1 20.01 -21.15 22.76
CA MET A 1 21.16 -20.44 22.14
C MET A 1 21.48 -19.23 23.01
N SER A 2 22.74 -18.84 23.16
CA SER A 2 23.09 -17.66 23.93
C SER A 2 22.87 -16.39 23.10
N LYS A 3 22.53 -15.24 23.73
CA LYS A 3 22.42 -13.94 23.05
C LYS A 3 23.63 -13.63 22.17
N GLN A 4 24.82 -14.01 22.61
CA GLN A 4 26.07 -13.80 21.90
C GLN A 4 26.18 -14.61 20.59
N THR A 5 25.57 -15.80 20.53
CA THR A 5 25.52 -16.62 19.31
C THR A 5 24.55 -16.02 18.28
N GLU A 6 23.41 -15.52 18.75
CA GLU A 6 22.39 -14.86 17.90
C GLU A 6 22.92 -13.54 17.31
N GLU A 7 23.61 -12.72 18.09
CA GLU A 7 24.25 -11.47 17.61
C GLU A 7 25.35 -11.74 16.56
N THR A 8 26.14 -12.81 16.73
CA THR A 8 27.19 -13.18 15.79
C THR A 8 26.61 -13.72 14.48
N GLU A 9 25.56 -14.53 14.53
CA GLU A 9 24.86 -15.03 13.34
C GLU A 9 24.15 -13.90 12.58
N MET A 10 23.51 -12.96 13.29
CA MET A 10 22.88 -11.78 12.72
C MET A 10 23.89 -10.90 11.97
N SER A 11 25.06 -10.64 12.57
CA SER A 11 26.14 -9.89 11.92
C SER A 11 26.62 -10.52 10.64
N SER A 12 26.76 -11.86 10.61
CA SER A 12 27.16 -12.62 9.42
C SER A 12 26.12 -12.54 8.31
N LEU A 13 24.82 -12.66 8.62
CA LEU A 13 23.73 -12.55 7.66
C LEU A 13 23.63 -11.13 7.06
N THR A 14 23.80 -10.11 7.88
CA THR A 14 23.81 -8.72 7.43
C THR A 14 24.92 -8.45 6.42
N GLU A 15 26.13 -8.95 6.69
CA GLU A 15 27.27 -8.83 5.77
C GLU A 15 27.00 -9.54 4.43
N GLU A 16 26.45 -10.75 4.48
CA GLU A 16 26.09 -11.52 3.28
C GLU A 16 25.03 -10.79 2.45
N ILE A 17 23.99 -10.25 3.08
CA ILE A 17 22.96 -9.46 2.42
C ILE A 17 23.58 -8.23 1.72
N GLN A 18 24.49 -7.51 2.37
CA GLN A 18 25.15 -6.34 1.77
C GLN A 18 26.03 -6.71 0.56
N ILE A 19 26.67 -7.87 0.58
CA ILE A 19 27.43 -8.40 -0.57
C ILE A 19 26.48 -8.72 -1.72
N LEU A 20 25.41 -9.49 -1.45
CA LEU A 20 24.42 -9.87 -2.45
C LEU A 20 23.72 -8.68 -3.08
N LYS A 21 23.39 -7.65 -2.29
CA LYS A 21 22.82 -6.40 -2.81
C LYS A 21 23.69 -5.79 -3.90
N LYS A 22 24.98 -5.68 -3.66
CA LYS A 22 25.95 -5.12 -4.63
C LYS A 22 26.07 -5.99 -5.87
N GLU A 23 26.28 -7.30 -5.69
CA GLU A 23 26.44 -8.25 -6.79
C GLU A 23 25.21 -8.31 -7.71
N LYS A 24 24.01 -8.26 -7.13
CA LYS A 24 22.74 -8.37 -7.87
C LYS A 24 22.19 -7.04 -8.34
N GLN A 25 22.83 -5.92 -8.02
CA GLN A 25 22.30 -4.57 -8.24
C GLN A 25 20.88 -4.44 -7.64
N ALA A 26 20.74 -4.88 -6.39
CA ALA A 26 19.47 -4.91 -5.68
C ALA A 26 19.36 -3.76 -4.69
N MET A 27 18.15 -3.30 -4.47
CA MET A 27 17.77 -2.32 -3.46
C MET A 27 16.71 -2.91 -2.55
N ILE A 28 16.89 -2.74 -1.23
CA ILE A 28 15.92 -3.18 -0.21
C ILE A 28 15.10 -1.98 0.21
N LEU A 29 13.79 -2.08 0.05
CA LEU A 29 12.78 -1.09 0.46
C LEU A 29 11.97 -1.69 1.60
N ALA A 30 11.98 -1.08 2.79
CA ALA A 30 11.32 -1.58 3.98
C ALA A 30 10.16 -0.67 4.40
N HIS A 31 8.98 -1.26 4.63
CA HIS A 31 7.88 -0.51 5.22
C HIS A 31 8.08 -0.33 6.72
N TYR A 32 7.58 0.77 7.30
CA TYR A 32 7.68 1.07 8.75
C TYR A 32 7.14 -0.02 9.69
N TYR A 33 6.32 -0.96 9.19
CA TYR A 33 5.70 -2.01 10.01
C TYR A 33 6.51 -3.30 10.08
N VAL A 34 7.63 -3.38 9.36
CA VAL A 34 8.51 -4.55 9.49
C VAL A 34 9.40 -4.41 10.73
N PRO A 35 9.93 -5.53 11.28
CA PRO A 35 10.83 -5.51 12.42
C PRO A 35 12.05 -4.59 12.22
N ASP A 36 12.58 -4.05 13.32
CA ASP A 36 13.68 -3.09 13.30
C ASP A 36 14.91 -3.65 12.59
N GLU A 37 15.22 -4.93 12.78
CA GLU A 37 16.36 -5.61 12.13
C GLU A 37 16.24 -5.62 10.60
N VAL A 38 15.01 -5.68 10.07
CA VAL A 38 14.76 -5.58 8.62
C VAL A 38 14.86 -4.14 8.14
N GLN A 39 14.46 -3.16 8.96
CA GLN A 39 14.60 -1.75 8.64
C GLN A 39 16.08 -1.33 8.61
N GLU A 40 16.91 -1.85 9.52
CA GLU A 40 18.34 -1.56 9.63
C GLU A 40 19.15 -1.99 8.40
N ILE A 41 18.78 -3.08 7.74
CA ILE A 41 19.44 -3.56 6.52
C ILE A 41 18.89 -2.95 5.23
N ALA A 42 17.78 -2.22 5.31
CA ALA A 42 17.14 -1.59 4.17
C ALA A 42 17.93 -0.37 3.67
N ASP A 43 17.85 -0.10 2.38
CA ASP A 43 18.39 1.12 1.78
C ASP A 43 17.48 2.32 2.06
N VAL A 44 16.17 2.06 2.11
CA VAL A 44 15.16 3.09 2.38
C VAL A 44 14.02 2.49 3.18
N THR A 45 13.61 3.21 4.22
CA THR A 45 12.44 2.90 5.04
C THR A 45 11.39 3.99 4.85
N GLY A 46 10.11 3.62 4.75
CA GLY A 46 9.05 4.58 4.51
C GLY A 46 7.65 3.99 4.46
N ASP A 47 6.68 4.85 4.13
CA ASP A 47 5.33 4.43 3.81
C ASP A 47 5.19 3.90 2.37
N SER A 48 4.03 3.30 2.07
CA SER A 48 3.76 2.69 0.76
C SER A 48 3.93 3.64 -0.41
N PHE A 49 3.55 4.91 -0.25
CA PHE A 49 3.62 5.90 -1.33
C PHE A 49 5.05 6.38 -1.55
N TYR A 50 5.75 6.70 -0.48
CA TYR A 50 7.14 7.12 -0.53
C TYR A 50 8.02 6.03 -1.15
N LEU A 51 7.89 4.78 -0.69
CA LEU A 51 8.64 3.65 -1.23
C LEU A 51 8.34 3.38 -2.71
N SER A 52 7.10 3.59 -3.14
CA SER A 52 6.73 3.46 -4.57
C SER A 52 7.42 4.51 -5.44
N LYS A 53 7.57 5.73 -4.94
CA LYS A 53 8.32 6.80 -5.62
C LYS A 53 9.80 6.48 -5.72
N VAL A 54 10.41 6.08 -4.60
CA VAL A 54 11.80 5.67 -4.56
C VAL A 54 12.06 4.49 -5.51
N ALA A 55 11.18 3.48 -5.49
CA ALA A 55 11.28 2.33 -6.39
C ALA A 55 11.31 2.73 -7.87
N LYS A 56 10.53 3.75 -8.25
CA LYS A 56 10.47 4.27 -9.62
C LYS A 56 11.75 4.98 -10.04
N GLU A 57 12.36 5.73 -9.12
CA GLU A 57 13.57 6.53 -9.38
C GLU A 57 14.87 5.72 -9.23
N ALA A 58 14.82 4.57 -8.56
CA ALA A 58 15.99 3.75 -8.26
C ALA A 58 16.65 3.17 -9.53
N ASP A 59 17.96 3.23 -9.60
CA ASP A 59 18.78 2.57 -10.66
C ASP A 59 19.14 1.12 -10.27
N ALA A 60 18.22 0.42 -9.63
CA ALA A 60 18.38 -0.97 -9.24
C ALA A 60 17.66 -1.90 -10.21
N LYS A 61 18.25 -3.07 -10.52
CA LYS A 61 17.63 -4.10 -11.35
C LYS A 61 16.62 -4.95 -10.58
N ILE A 62 16.88 -5.10 -9.28
CA ILE A 62 16.08 -5.90 -8.36
C ILE A 62 15.62 -5.00 -7.21
N LEU A 63 14.33 -5.00 -6.95
CA LEU A 63 13.73 -4.38 -5.77
C LEU A 63 13.31 -5.48 -4.81
N VAL A 64 13.89 -5.50 -3.62
CA VAL A 64 13.45 -6.38 -2.52
C VAL A 64 12.51 -5.54 -1.66
N PHE A 65 11.23 -5.86 -1.69
CA PHE A 65 10.21 -5.09 -1.00
C PHE A 65 9.79 -5.79 0.30
N ALA A 66 10.37 -5.37 1.43
CA ALA A 66 9.99 -5.84 2.75
C ALA A 66 8.73 -5.10 3.20
N GLY A 67 7.59 -5.72 2.96
CA GLY A 67 6.26 -5.18 3.21
C GLY A 67 5.20 -6.18 2.75
N VAL A 68 3.95 -5.74 2.67
CA VAL A 68 2.82 -6.58 2.26
C VAL A 68 2.68 -6.68 0.74
N SER A 69 2.01 -7.73 0.27
CA SER A 69 1.89 -8.15 -1.13
C SER A 69 1.50 -7.02 -2.09
N PHE A 70 0.48 -6.22 -1.78
CA PHE A 70 0.02 -5.13 -2.67
C PHE A 70 1.08 -4.04 -2.92
N MET A 71 2.07 -3.89 -2.02
CA MET A 71 3.18 -2.94 -2.20
C MET A 71 4.15 -3.45 -3.27
N GLY A 72 4.51 -4.74 -3.21
CA GLY A 72 5.32 -5.39 -4.25
C GLY A 72 4.63 -5.39 -5.61
N GLU A 73 3.32 -5.67 -5.65
CA GLU A 73 2.51 -5.56 -6.86
C GLU A 73 2.53 -4.14 -7.44
N SER A 74 2.35 -3.12 -6.59
CA SER A 74 2.40 -1.72 -7.00
C SER A 74 3.78 -1.33 -7.53
N ALA A 75 4.85 -1.76 -6.84
CA ALA A 75 6.22 -1.55 -7.29
C ALA A 75 6.47 -2.21 -8.65
N LYS A 76 5.94 -3.41 -8.89
CA LYS A 76 6.05 -4.11 -10.18
C LYS A 76 5.27 -3.43 -11.30
N ILE A 77 4.07 -2.93 -11.03
CA ILE A 77 3.26 -2.17 -12.01
C ILE A 77 4.01 -0.90 -12.46
N LEU A 78 4.66 -0.20 -11.53
CA LEU A 78 5.40 1.04 -11.81
C LEU A 78 6.78 0.80 -12.43
N ASN A 79 7.31 -0.42 -12.32
CA ASN A 79 8.64 -0.81 -12.79
C ASN A 79 8.57 -2.16 -13.52
N PRO A 80 7.91 -2.23 -14.69
CA PRO A 80 7.69 -3.50 -15.38
C PRO A 80 8.99 -4.21 -15.81
N GLU A 81 10.07 -3.46 -15.99
CA GLU A 81 11.40 -3.98 -16.36
C GLU A 81 12.19 -4.52 -15.17
N LYS A 82 11.92 -4.06 -13.95
CA LYS A 82 12.63 -4.50 -12.75
C LYS A 82 12.08 -5.80 -12.20
N LYS A 83 12.94 -6.59 -11.56
CA LYS A 83 12.53 -7.74 -10.76
C LYS A 83 12.13 -7.26 -9.37
N VAL A 84 10.89 -7.56 -8.95
CA VAL A 84 10.41 -7.26 -7.59
C VAL A 84 10.30 -8.55 -6.82
N LEU A 85 10.91 -8.60 -5.65
CA LEU A 85 10.91 -9.74 -4.73
C LEU A 85 10.22 -9.35 -3.43
N LEU A 86 9.39 -10.22 -2.91
CA LEU A 86 8.79 -10.15 -1.58
C LEU A 86 9.44 -11.24 -0.73
N PRO A 87 10.18 -10.89 0.33
CA PRO A 87 10.85 -11.88 1.18
C PRO A 87 9.88 -12.84 1.87
N ASP A 88 8.74 -12.32 2.31
CA ASP A 88 7.67 -13.10 2.91
C ASP A 88 6.42 -13.09 2.01
N PRO A 89 6.11 -14.21 1.33
CA PRO A 89 4.93 -14.30 0.48
C PRO A 89 3.61 -14.36 1.27
N ALA A 90 3.66 -14.59 2.58
CA ALA A 90 2.49 -14.59 3.47
C ALA A 90 2.16 -13.19 4.01
N ALA A 91 3.07 -12.23 3.86
CA ALA A 91 2.82 -10.85 4.29
C ALA A 91 1.75 -10.20 3.41
N ASP A 92 0.56 -10.01 3.96
CA ASP A 92 -0.60 -9.51 3.23
C ASP A 92 -1.43 -8.53 4.06
N CYS A 93 -2.34 -7.82 3.38
CA CYS A 93 -3.27 -6.88 3.98
C CYS A 93 -4.70 -7.37 3.76
N ALA A 94 -5.41 -7.72 4.83
CA ALA A 94 -6.78 -8.21 4.73
C ALA A 94 -7.71 -7.23 3.98
N MET A 95 -7.54 -5.92 4.19
CA MET A 95 -8.33 -4.89 3.49
C MET A 95 -8.15 -4.93 1.97
N ALA A 96 -6.97 -5.33 1.47
CA ALA A 96 -6.69 -5.36 0.05
C ALA A 96 -7.60 -6.31 -0.74
N HIS A 97 -8.26 -7.25 -0.05
CA HIS A 97 -9.18 -8.25 -0.62
C HIS A 97 -10.66 -7.94 -0.37
N MET A 98 -11.00 -6.83 0.30
CA MET A 98 -12.37 -6.54 0.73
C MET A 98 -13.23 -5.85 -0.34
N ALA A 99 -12.70 -5.52 -1.52
CA ALA A 99 -13.52 -5.00 -2.62
C ALA A 99 -13.85 -6.11 -3.63
N ASP A 100 -15.06 -6.03 -4.18
CA ASP A 100 -15.59 -7.01 -5.12
C ASP A 100 -15.71 -6.41 -6.52
N VAL A 101 -15.16 -7.11 -7.52
CA VAL A 101 -15.20 -6.72 -8.94
C VAL A 101 -16.64 -6.67 -9.46
N GLU A 102 -17.51 -7.58 -9.04
CA GLU A 102 -18.91 -7.59 -9.49
C GLU A 102 -19.67 -6.36 -8.94
N LYS A 103 -19.39 -5.93 -7.70
CA LYS A 103 -19.90 -4.67 -7.18
C LYS A 103 -19.42 -3.47 -8.00
N ILE A 104 -18.15 -3.46 -8.43
CA ILE A 104 -17.61 -2.38 -9.28
C ILE A 104 -18.38 -2.33 -10.62
N ARG A 105 -18.61 -3.49 -11.26
CA ARG A 105 -19.35 -3.58 -12.51
C ARG A 105 -20.79 -3.08 -12.34
N ALA A 106 -21.50 -3.56 -11.32
CA ALA A 106 -22.87 -3.13 -11.03
C ALA A 106 -22.95 -1.60 -10.78
N MET A 107 -21.94 -1.02 -10.13
CA MET A 107 -21.89 0.44 -9.93
C MET A 107 -21.66 1.20 -11.24
N ARG A 108 -20.82 0.68 -12.15
CA ARG A 108 -20.63 1.28 -13.47
C ARG A 108 -21.89 1.21 -14.33
N ASP A 109 -22.64 0.12 -14.25
CA ASP A 109 -23.94 -0.03 -14.97
C ASP A 109 -24.98 0.97 -14.43
N ARG A 110 -24.95 1.25 -13.12
CA ARG A 110 -25.88 2.14 -12.47
C ARG A 110 -25.58 3.64 -12.69
N TYR A 111 -24.30 4.00 -12.76
CA TYR A 111 -23.85 5.39 -12.85
C TYR A 111 -22.94 5.58 -14.07
N PRO A 112 -23.46 6.08 -15.21
CA PRO A 112 -22.67 6.19 -16.46
C PRO A 112 -21.44 7.11 -16.37
N ASP A 113 -21.43 8.05 -15.44
CA ASP A 113 -20.30 8.97 -15.18
C ASP A 113 -19.43 8.54 -13.98
N LEU A 114 -19.54 7.28 -13.53
CA LEU A 114 -18.81 6.80 -12.35
C LEU A 114 -17.30 6.86 -12.53
N ALA A 115 -16.60 7.41 -11.55
CA ALA A 115 -15.18 7.15 -11.35
C ALA A 115 -14.97 6.20 -10.16
N VAL A 116 -14.23 5.12 -10.38
CA VAL A 116 -13.80 4.19 -9.34
C VAL A 116 -12.46 4.63 -8.79
N VAL A 117 -12.47 5.11 -7.56
CA VAL A 117 -11.29 5.55 -6.82
C VAL A 117 -10.84 4.44 -5.89
N CYS A 118 -9.67 3.89 -6.17
CA CYS A 118 -9.11 2.75 -5.44
C CYS A 118 -8.01 3.20 -4.48
N TYR A 119 -8.19 2.95 -3.20
CA TYR A 119 -7.11 3.11 -2.24
C TYR A 119 -5.99 2.11 -2.55
N ILE A 120 -4.74 2.58 -2.48
CA ILE A 120 -3.57 1.81 -2.91
C ILE A 120 -3.43 0.45 -2.23
N ASN A 121 -3.97 0.31 -1.00
CA ASN A 121 -4.03 -0.95 -0.26
C ASN A 121 -5.08 -1.89 -0.87
N SER A 122 -4.84 -2.26 -2.10
CA SER A 122 -5.68 -3.13 -2.94
C SER A 122 -4.81 -4.00 -3.82
N THR A 123 -5.30 -5.17 -4.21
CA THR A 123 -4.59 -6.07 -5.11
C THR A 123 -4.44 -5.48 -6.52
N ALA A 124 -3.43 -5.91 -7.27
CA ALA A 124 -3.26 -5.55 -8.68
C ALA A 124 -4.52 -5.90 -9.51
N LYS A 125 -5.19 -7.01 -9.17
CA LYS A 125 -6.45 -7.43 -9.80
C LYS A 125 -7.54 -6.37 -9.64
N LEU A 126 -7.72 -5.79 -8.44
CA LEU A 126 -8.71 -4.73 -8.21
C LEU A 126 -8.33 -3.43 -8.92
N LYS A 127 -7.05 -3.09 -8.93
CA LYS A 127 -6.56 -1.87 -9.59
C LYS A 127 -6.86 -1.82 -11.09
N GLN A 128 -7.01 -2.96 -11.75
CA GLN A 128 -7.42 -3.02 -13.17
C GLN A 128 -8.82 -2.45 -13.44
N TYR A 129 -9.68 -2.40 -12.42
CA TYR A 129 -11.05 -1.89 -12.51
C TYR A 129 -11.19 -0.46 -12.00
N ALA A 130 -10.10 0.13 -11.52
CA ALA A 130 -10.08 1.50 -11.00
C ALA A 130 -9.72 2.50 -12.12
N ASP A 131 -10.29 3.71 -12.04
CA ASP A 131 -9.90 4.84 -12.90
C ASP A 131 -8.69 5.56 -12.32
N VAL A 132 -8.55 5.55 -11.00
CA VAL A 132 -7.40 6.14 -10.30
C VAL A 132 -7.12 5.43 -8.99
N CYS A 133 -5.83 5.31 -8.64
CA CYS A 133 -5.39 4.87 -7.33
C CYS A 133 -4.95 6.07 -6.49
N VAL A 134 -5.30 6.03 -5.20
CA VAL A 134 -5.00 7.11 -4.24
C VAL A 134 -4.37 6.55 -2.96
N THR A 135 -3.72 7.44 -2.23
CA THR A 135 -3.31 7.18 -0.84
C THR A 135 -4.09 8.08 0.11
N SER A 136 -4.04 7.83 1.42
CA SER A 136 -4.65 8.70 2.43
C SER A 136 -4.19 10.15 2.31
N ALA A 137 -2.93 10.38 1.93
CA ALA A 137 -2.34 11.72 1.80
C ALA A 137 -2.89 12.53 0.61
N ASN A 138 -3.37 11.89 -0.47
CA ASN A 138 -3.77 12.58 -1.70
C ASN A 138 -5.23 12.36 -2.11
N ALA A 139 -5.98 11.48 -1.43
CA ALA A 139 -7.33 11.08 -1.83
C ALA A 139 -8.28 12.25 -2.04
N VAL A 140 -8.36 13.18 -1.09
CA VAL A 140 -9.23 14.37 -1.19
C VAL A 140 -8.85 15.22 -2.41
N LYS A 141 -7.57 15.49 -2.60
CA LYS A 141 -7.07 16.30 -3.73
C LYS A 141 -7.42 15.66 -5.07
N VAL A 142 -7.20 14.35 -5.20
CA VAL A 142 -7.48 13.60 -6.44
C VAL A 142 -8.97 13.57 -6.71
N VAL A 143 -9.80 13.23 -5.72
CA VAL A 143 -11.26 13.16 -5.90
C VAL A 143 -11.85 14.53 -6.27
N LYS A 144 -11.37 15.62 -5.68
CA LYS A 144 -11.78 16.99 -6.08
C LYS A 144 -11.48 17.29 -7.55
N ALA A 145 -10.35 16.80 -8.06
CA ALA A 145 -9.91 17.07 -9.43
C ALA A 145 -10.61 16.22 -10.50
N LEU A 146 -11.27 15.12 -10.12
CA LEU A 146 -12.00 14.29 -11.08
C LEU A 146 -13.20 15.06 -11.66
N PRO A 147 -13.51 14.96 -12.96
CA PRO A 147 -14.68 15.62 -13.56
C PRO A 147 -15.99 14.92 -13.17
N ASN A 148 -15.93 13.66 -12.76
CA ASN A 148 -17.07 12.79 -12.45
C ASN A 148 -17.85 13.33 -11.24
N LYS A 149 -19.18 13.26 -11.29
CA LYS A 149 -20.06 13.56 -10.15
C LYS A 149 -20.14 12.37 -9.20
N HIS A 150 -20.26 11.17 -9.76
CA HIS A 150 -20.36 9.94 -8.98
C HIS A 150 -18.99 9.31 -8.79
N ILE A 151 -18.64 9.04 -7.54
CA ILE A 151 -17.36 8.44 -7.14
C ILE A 151 -17.65 7.15 -6.37
N TYR A 152 -17.10 6.03 -6.79
CA TYR A 152 -17.10 4.80 -6.01
C TYR A 152 -15.74 4.63 -5.35
N PHE A 153 -15.68 4.82 -4.03
CA PHE A 153 -14.44 4.75 -3.25
C PHE A 153 -14.28 3.38 -2.61
N ILE A 154 -13.21 2.68 -2.93
CA ILE A 154 -12.90 1.32 -2.47
C ILE A 154 -11.44 1.21 -1.98
N PRO A 155 -11.09 0.21 -1.14
CA PRO A 155 -11.97 -0.61 -0.32
C PRO A 155 -12.35 0.06 1.01
N ASP A 156 -11.56 1.03 1.51
CA ASP A 156 -11.63 1.54 2.89
C ASP A 156 -12.81 2.49 3.11
N GLN A 157 -13.81 2.02 3.87
CA GLN A 157 -15.00 2.80 4.22
C GLN A 157 -14.67 4.02 5.08
N HIS A 158 -13.66 3.97 5.94
CA HIS A 158 -13.31 5.09 6.83
C HIS A 158 -12.65 6.21 6.05
N LEU A 159 -11.67 5.89 5.22
CA LEU A 159 -11.07 6.87 4.31
C LEU A 159 -12.09 7.39 3.30
N GLY A 160 -12.93 6.52 2.73
CA GLY A 160 -14.00 6.92 1.81
C GLY A 160 -14.99 7.88 2.43
N SER A 161 -15.44 7.62 3.66
CA SER A 161 -16.34 8.49 4.41
C SER A 161 -15.69 9.84 4.73
N PHE A 162 -14.41 9.83 5.11
CA PHE A 162 -13.65 11.07 5.31
C PHE A 162 -13.58 11.90 4.03
N VAL A 163 -13.25 11.26 2.89
CA VAL A 163 -13.20 11.92 1.59
C VAL A 163 -14.58 12.49 1.22
N ALA A 164 -15.65 11.71 1.38
CA ALA A 164 -17.02 12.15 1.11
C ALA A 164 -17.37 13.43 1.86
N ALA A 165 -17.01 13.52 3.14
CA ALA A 165 -17.24 14.72 3.95
C ALA A 165 -16.46 15.96 3.47
N GLN A 166 -15.35 15.78 2.74
CA GLN A 166 -14.51 16.87 2.22
C GLN A 166 -14.87 17.31 0.79
N VAL A 167 -15.77 16.58 0.12
CA VAL A 167 -16.20 16.86 -1.27
C VAL A 167 -17.73 16.80 -1.40
N PRO A 168 -18.47 17.68 -0.68
CA PRO A 168 -19.93 17.64 -0.64
C PRO A 168 -20.59 17.90 -2.00
N GLU A 169 -19.85 18.45 -2.96
CA GLU A 169 -20.27 18.67 -4.33
C GLU A 169 -20.36 17.38 -5.18
N LYS A 170 -19.80 16.28 -4.68
CA LYS A 170 -19.80 14.98 -5.34
C LYS A 170 -20.66 13.96 -4.59
N GLU A 171 -21.16 12.98 -5.31
CA GLU A 171 -21.82 11.82 -4.72
C GLU A 171 -20.81 10.69 -4.55
N VAL A 172 -20.25 10.56 -3.34
CA VAL A 172 -19.28 9.52 -3.02
C VAL A 172 -19.99 8.31 -2.44
N ILE A 173 -20.00 7.24 -3.22
CA ILE A 173 -20.50 5.93 -2.81
C ILE A 173 -19.32 5.19 -2.20
N VAL A 174 -19.43 4.83 -0.94
CA VAL A 174 -18.33 4.23 -0.19
C VAL A 174 -18.48 2.71 -0.16
N GLY A 175 -17.41 1.99 -0.48
CA GLY A 175 -17.33 0.54 -0.31
C GLY A 175 -17.41 0.12 1.15
N ASP A 176 -17.67 -1.17 1.39
CA ASP A 176 -17.88 -1.75 2.73
C ASP A 176 -16.63 -2.38 3.35
N GLY A 177 -15.47 -2.31 2.69
CA GLY A 177 -14.20 -2.77 3.23
C GLY A 177 -13.62 -1.81 4.29
N TYR A 178 -12.70 -2.30 5.09
CA TYR A 178 -12.08 -1.52 6.17
C TYR A 178 -10.73 -2.12 6.60
N CYS A 179 -9.91 -1.28 7.21
CA CYS A 179 -8.71 -1.77 7.90
C CYS A 179 -9.09 -2.36 9.26
N PRO A 180 -8.87 -3.67 9.52
CA PRO A 180 -9.23 -4.29 10.80
C PRO A 180 -8.59 -3.60 12.01
N VAL A 181 -7.38 -3.06 11.85
CA VAL A 181 -6.67 -2.33 12.91
C VAL A 181 -7.34 -0.99 13.19
N HIS A 182 -7.60 -0.18 12.16
CA HIS A 182 -8.20 1.13 12.33
C HIS A 182 -9.67 1.05 12.76
N HIS A 183 -10.38 0.01 12.34
CA HIS A 183 -11.81 -0.17 12.68
C HIS A 183 -12.06 -0.40 14.16
N GLN A 184 -11.05 -0.88 14.90
CA GLN A 184 -11.14 -1.10 16.35
C GLN A 184 -10.89 0.17 17.17
N ILE A 185 -10.28 1.21 16.58
CA ILE A 185 -9.98 2.45 17.30
C ILE A 185 -11.26 3.22 17.59
N THR A 186 -11.53 3.44 18.87
CA THR A 186 -12.71 4.15 19.34
C THR A 186 -12.45 5.64 19.52
N ALA A 187 -13.51 6.43 19.45
CA ALA A 187 -13.42 7.86 19.75
C ALA A 187 -12.96 8.14 21.20
N GLU A 188 -13.22 7.20 22.12
CA GLU A 188 -12.78 7.31 23.52
C GLU A 188 -11.26 7.14 23.64
N GLU A 189 -10.68 6.12 23.00
CA GLU A 189 -9.23 5.94 22.96
C GLU A 189 -8.52 7.15 22.36
N VAL A 190 -9.08 7.74 21.31
CA VAL A 190 -8.51 8.97 20.72
C VAL A 190 -8.60 10.17 21.69
N ARG A 191 -9.67 10.28 22.48
CA ARG A 191 -9.76 11.35 23.50
C ARG A 191 -8.77 11.15 24.64
N GLN A 192 -8.55 9.91 25.04
CA GLN A 192 -7.57 9.57 26.10
C GLN A 192 -6.11 9.76 25.68
N ALA A 193 -5.82 9.63 24.37
CA ALA A 193 -4.48 9.82 23.80
C ALA A 193 -4.11 11.29 23.55
N LYS A 194 -5.06 12.25 23.67
CA LYS A 194 -4.87 13.69 23.54
C LYS A 194 -4.54 14.37 24.86
#